data_d3474f0f62dcf6478eef708a0b012bac
#
_entry.id   d3474f0f62dcf6478eef708a0b012bac
#
_cell.length_a   1.000
_cell.length_b   1.000
_cell.length_c   1.000
_cell.angle_alpha   90.00
_cell.angle_beta   90.00
_cell.angle_gamma   90.00
#
_symmetry.space_group_name_H-M   'P 1'
#
loop_
_entity.id
_entity.type
_entity.pdbx_description
1 polymer ?
#
loop_
_entity_poly.entity_id
_entity_poly.type
_entity_poly.pdbx_seq_one_letter_code
_entity_poly.pdbx_strand_id
1 'polypeptide(L)'
;MKISEVKELLLGNPSSEQLKMLQADERSGVQKLLTAYYKRLEKEAQEKERFTKMLAYEREYYAHGVQYVAGVDEAGRGPLAGPLVIAAVILPRNAFIAGLNDSKQLSAAKRDKLYDEIIAKAVAIEVNIVSVSNIDKYNIYAATQRGMAQVLEHLPVQPQVALIDAMPVTAKNMECVPIVHGDALSASIAAASIIAKVTRDRIMERLDTLFPDYGFAHNKGYGSGAHMQAIAEFGATKWHRRSYEPVKSMQLEPVAAADNELYSPQLDCHYVFSIDA
;
A
#
# COMPACT_ATOMS: atom_id res chain seq x y z
N MET A 1 11.07 -44.54 -8.87
CA MET A 1 10.93 -43.44 -7.96
C MET A 1 9.64 -43.57 -7.13
N LYS A 2 9.67 -43.33 -5.82
CA LYS A 2 8.48 -43.30 -4.96
C LYS A 2 7.68 -42.03 -5.21
N ILE A 3 6.37 -42.01 -4.92
CA ILE A 3 5.53 -40.82 -5.13
C ILE A 3 6.01 -39.62 -4.28
N SER A 4 6.55 -39.85 -3.06
CA SER A 4 7.17 -38.82 -2.23
C SER A 4 8.38 -38.17 -2.92
N GLU A 5 9.25 -38.99 -3.54
CA GLU A 5 10.44 -38.51 -4.27
C GLU A 5 10.02 -37.67 -5.50
N VAL A 6 8.96 -38.10 -6.21
CA VAL A 6 8.38 -37.34 -7.33
C VAL A 6 7.86 -35.97 -6.86
N LYS A 7 7.19 -35.94 -5.70
CA LYS A 7 6.70 -34.67 -5.12
C LYS A 7 7.84 -33.70 -4.80
N GLU A 8 8.89 -34.18 -4.15
CA GLU A 8 10.09 -33.37 -3.84
C GLU A 8 10.78 -32.85 -5.10
N LEU A 9 10.94 -33.72 -6.09
CA LEU A 9 11.51 -33.36 -7.40
C LEU A 9 10.71 -32.23 -8.07
N LEU A 10 9.38 -32.32 -8.07
CA LEU A 10 8.48 -31.34 -8.69
C LEU A 10 8.30 -30.05 -7.85
N LEU A 11 8.71 -30.04 -6.58
CA LEU A 11 8.83 -28.79 -5.78
C LEU A 11 10.09 -27.99 -6.13
N GLY A 12 11.12 -28.66 -6.64
CA GLY A 12 12.35 -28.06 -7.16
C GLY A 12 12.23 -27.65 -8.63
N ASN A 13 13.37 -27.63 -9.32
CA ASN A 13 13.50 -27.37 -10.75
C ASN A 13 13.91 -28.66 -11.47
N PRO A 14 12.97 -29.56 -11.82
CA PRO A 14 13.28 -30.83 -12.52
C PRO A 14 13.85 -30.56 -13.91
N SER A 15 14.82 -31.39 -14.32
CA SER A 15 15.37 -31.33 -15.69
C SER A 15 14.33 -31.74 -16.71
N SER A 16 14.56 -31.35 -17.99
CA SER A 16 13.71 -31.80 -19.10
C SER A 16 13.64 -33.32 -19.24
N GLU A 17 14.73 -34.02 -18.91
CA GLU A 17 14.78 -35.49 -18.94
C GLU A 17 13.92 -36.09 -17.80
N GLN A 18 14.01 -35.56 -16.61
CA GLN A 18 13.20 -35.94 -15.45
C GLN A 18 11.71 -35.75 -15.74
N LEU A 19 11.33 -34.60 -16.34
CA LEU A 19 9.95 -34.36 -16.75
C LEU A 19 9.45 -35.37 -17.79
N LYS A 20 10.26 -35.70 -18.80
CA LYS A 20 9.91 -36.71 -19.79
C LYS A 20 9.71 -38.09 -19.15
N MET A 21 10.57 -38.48 -18.20
CA MET A 21 10.39 -39.76 -17.46
C MET A 21 9.07 -39.77 -16.66
N LEU A 22 8.73 -38.65 -16.00
CA LEU A 22 7.49 -38.56 -15.23
C LEU A 22 6.25 -38.49 -16.12
N GLN A 23 6.35 -37.94 -17.33
CA GLN A 23 5.27 -37.94 -18.32
C GLN A 23 4.95 -39.35 -18.84
N ALA A 24 5.95 -40.22 -18.95
CA ALA A 24 5.81 -41.61 -19.34
C ALA A 24 5.33 -42.53 -18.20
N ASP A 25 5.26 -42.03 -16.96
CA ASP A 25 4.82 -42.80 -15.80
C ASP A 25 3.29 -42.80 -15.68
N GLU A 26 2.68 -43.96 -15.97
CA GLU A 26 1.20 -44.11 -16.01
C GLU A 26 0.53 -44.12 -14.62
N ARG A 27 1.29 -44.14 -13.53
CA ARG A 27 0.73 -44.13 -12.16
C ARG A 27 -0.09 -42.89 -11.92
N SER A 28 -1.36 -43.06 -11.54
CA SER A 28 -2.31 -41.97 -11.33
C SER A 28 -1.82 -40.91 -10.32
N GLY A 29 -1.07 -41.34 -9.29
CA GLY A 29 -0.46 -40.42 -8.29
C GLY A 29 0.61 -39.52 -8.91
N VAL A 30 1.43 -40.02 -9.86
CA VAL A 30 2.44 -39.22 -10.57
C VAL A 30 1.78 -38.27 -11.55
N GLN A 31 0.77 -38.71 -12.31
CA GLN A 31 0.04 -37.85 -13.25
C GLN A 31 -0.69 -36.68 -12.54
N LYS A 32 -1.27 -36.89 -11.34
CA LYS A 32 -1.85 -35.83 -10.53
C LYS A 32 -0.80 -34.81 -10.08
N LEU A 33 0.39 -35.26 -9.68
CA LEU A 33 1.48 -34.35 -9.28
C LEU A 33 2.01 -33.55 -10.47
N LEU A 34 2.14 -34.16 -11.63
CA LEU A 34 2.54 -33.48 -12.88
C LEU A 34 1.51 -32.43 -13.30
N THR A 35 0.23 -32.76 -13.27
CA THR A 35 -0.84 -31.79 -13.55
C THR A 35 -0.79 -30.58 -12.59
N ALA A 36 -0.60 -30.84 -11.30
CA ALA A 36 -0.45 -29.78 -10.30
C ALA A 36 0.81 -28.92 -10.54
N TYR A 37 1.92 -29.54 -10.94
CA TYR A 37 3.16 -28.86 -11.31
C TYR A 37 2.97 -27.93 -12.51
N TYR A 38 2.41 -28.40 -13.61
CA TYR A 38 2.17 -27.57 -14.79
C TYR A 38 1.18 -26.43 -14.51
N LYS A 39 0.11 -26.70 -13.75
CA LYS A 39 -0.84 -25.66 -13.32
C LYS A 39 -0.17 -24.57 -12.45
N ARG A 40 0.82 -24.95 -11.61
CA ARG A 40 1.62 -23.99 -10.86
C ARG A 40 2.46 -23.13 -11.79
N LEU A 41 3.20 -23.73 -12.73
CA LEU A 41 4.01 -22.99 -13.69
C LEU A 41 3.18 -22.03 -14.56
N GLU A 42 2.01 -22.49 -14.99
CA GLU A 42 1.10 -21.63 -15.75
C GLU A 42 0.65 -20.42 -14.94
N LYS A 43 0.26 -20.61 -13.67
CA LYS A 43 -0.09 -19.50 -12.76
C LYS A 43 1.07 -18.54 -12.52
N GLU A 44 2.28 -19.07 -12.35
CA GLU A 44 3.49 -18.24 -12.18
C GLU A 44 3.79 -17.44 -13.45
N ALA A 45 3.62 -18.03 -14.63
CA ALA A 45 3.79 -17.34 -15.91
C ALA A 45 2.74 -16.24 -16.11
N GLN A 46 1.46 -16.55 -15.83
CA GLN A 46 0.36 -15.56 -15.88
C GLN A 46 0.60 -14.39 -14.92
N GLU A 47 1.08 -14.68 -13.70
CA GLU A 47 1.38 -13.64 -12.72
C GLU A 47 2.56 -12.75 -13.14
N LYS A 48 3.61 -13.33 -13.72
CA LYS A 48 4.72 -12.56 -14.30
C LYS A 48 4.25 -11.67 -15.45
N GLU A 49 3.39 -12.17 -16.31
CA GLU A 49 2.81 -11.39 -17.42
C GLU A 49 1.95 -10.24 -16.87
N ARG A 50 1.09 -10.52 -15.88
CA ARG A 50 0.25 -9.51 -15.22
C ARG A 50 1.11 -8.40 -14.59
N PHE A 51 2.13 -8.78 -13.84
CA PHE A 51 3.04 -7.82 -13.21
C PHE A 51 3.81 -7.00 -14.26
N THR A 52 4.21 -7.65 -15.37
CA THR A 52 4.86 -6.95 -16.50
C THR A 52 3.96 -5.89 -17.12
N LYS A 53 2.65 -6.14 -17.20
CA LYS A 53 1.65 -5.16 -17.67
C LYS A 53 1.51 -4.00 -16.67
N MET A 54 1.57 -4.25 -15.37
CA MET A 54 1.56 -3.19 -14.34
C MET A 54 2.82 -2.31 -14.36
N LEU A 55 3.91 -2.77 -14.97
CA LEU A 55 5.14 -1.96 -15.15
C LEU A 55 5.13 -1.17 -16.48
N ALA A 56 4.02 -1.08 -17.19
CA ALA A 56 4.01 -0.47 -18.53
C ALA A 56 4.45 1.00 -18.50
N TYR A 57 3.94 1.78 -17.57
CA TYR A 57 4.31 3.18 -17.40
C TYR A 57 5.77 3.34 -17.01
N GLU A 58 6.24 2.62 -16.01
CA GLU A 58 7.63 2.67 -15.56
C GLU A 58 8.59 2.29 -16.69
N ARG A 59 8.28 1.24 -17.45
CA ARG A 59 9.11 0.75 -18.56
C ARG A 59 9.19 1.73 -19.72
N GLU A 60 8.12 2.46 -20.00
CA GLU A 60 8.12 3.53 -20.99
C GLU A 60 9.15 4.61 -20.64
N TYR A 61 9.13 5.10 -19.40
CA TYR A 61 10.09 6.07 -18.92
C TYR A 61 11.52 5.52 -18.88
N TYR A 62 11.70 4.28 -18.46
CA TYR A 62 13.01 3.62 -18.47
C TYR A 62 13.59 3.47 -19.88
N ALA A 63 12.76 3.27 -20.92
CA ALA A 63 13.18 3.21 -22.31
C ALA A 63 13.69 4.57 -22.81
N HIS A 64 13.22 5.67 -22.22
CA HIS A 64 13.69 7.04 -22.51
C HIS A 64 14.84 7.51 -21.61
N GLY A 65 15.49 6.59 -20.87
CA GLY A 65 16.70 6.90 -20.10
C GLY A 65 16.44 7.41 -18.68
N VAL A 66 15.19 7.49 -18.22
CA VAL A 66 14.86 7.81 -16.83
C VAL A 66 15.45 6.73 -15.91
N GLN A 67 16.09 7.12 -14.82
CA GLN A 67 16.69 6.20 -13.86
C GLN A 67 15.71 5.72 -12.80
N TYR A 68 14.97 6.65 -12.21
CA TYR A 68 14.08 6.40 -11.09
C TYR A 68 12.69 6.95 -11.38
N VAL A 69 11.70 6.07 -11.23
CA VAL A 69 10.28 6.39 -11.33
C VAL A 69 9.65 6.08 -9.96
N ALA A 70 9.02 7.07 -9.33
CA ALA A 70 8.28 6.88 -8.10
C ALA A 70 6.80 6.65 -8.40
N GLY A 71 6.15 5.80 -7.60
CA GLY A 71 4.69 5.74 -7.51
C GLY A 71 4.23 6.42 -6.22
N VAL A 72 3.12 7.14 -6.25
CA VAL A 72 2.55 7.86 -5.10
C VAL A 72 1.07 7.54 -4.97
N ASP A 73 0.64 7.22 -3.74
CA ASP A 73 -0.77 7.02 -3.40
C ASP A 73 -1.03 7.43 -1.95
N GLU A 74 -2.31 7.52 -1.56
CA GLU A 74 -2.73 7.87 -0.23
C GLU A 74 -3.77 6.91 0.37
N ALA A 75 -3.83 6.89 1.69
CA ALA A 75 -4.88 6.22 2.46
C ALA A 75 -5.50 7.16 3.48
N GLY A 76 -6.84 7.17 3.55
CA GLY A 76 -7.53 7.90 4.60
C GLY A 76 -8.08 9.26 4.22
N ARG A 77 -8.48 9.52 2.97
CA ARG A 77 -9.17 10.77 2.59
C ARG A 77 -10.58 10.87 3.14
N GLY A 78 -11.37 9.80 3.08
CA GLY A 78 -12.79 9.80 3.43
C GLY A 78 -13.17 9.60 4.90
N PRO A 79 -12.35 9.02 5.81
CA PRO A 79 -12.71 8.82 7.21
C PRO A 79 -12.98 10.12 7.97
N LEU A 80 -13.86 10.03 8.99
CA LEU A 80 -14.19 11.11 9.93
C LEU A 80 -13.09 11.32 10.99
N ALA A 81 -12.24 10.30 11.20
CA ALA A 81 -11.17 10.32 12.20
C ALA A 81 -9.87 9.72 11.66
N GLY A 82 -8.77 10.15 12.25
CA GLY A 82 -7.43 9.69 11.96
C GLY A 82 -6.73 10.49 10.85
N PRO A 83 -5.40 10.26 10.69
CA PRO A 83 -4.58 10.99 9.74
C PRO A 83 -4.86 10.57 8.30
N LEU A 84 -4.40 11.40 7.36
CA LEU A 84 -4.16 11.02 5.98
C LEU A 84 -2.73 10.50 5.90
N VAL A 85 -2.52 9.33 5.31
CA VAL A 85 -1.19 8.76 5.10
C VAL A 85 -0.91 8.70 3.61
N ILE A 86 0.23 9.23 3.20
CA ILE A 86 0.69 9.28 1.83
C ILE A 86 2.01 8.53 1.76
N ALA A 87 2.21 7.73 0.73
CA ALA A 87 3.47 7.05 0.50
C ALA A 87 3.99 7.30 -0.91
N ALA A 88 5.31 7.37 -1.04
CA ALA A 88 6.02 7.30 -2.31
C ALA A 88 6.97 6.11 -2.30
N VAL A 89 6.99 5.36 -3.40
CA VAL A 89 7.80 4.14 -3.54
C VAL A 89 8.53 4.15 -4.88
N ILE A 90 9.84 3.93 -4.85
CA ILE A 90 10.65 3.63 -6.03
C ILE A 90 10.97 2.14 -6.03
N LEU A 91 10.47 1.41 -7.03
CA LEU A 91 10.81 0.01 -7.23
C LEU A 91 12.05 -0.13 -8.13
N PRO A 92 12.89 -1.18 -7.95
CA PRO A 92 13.95 -1.46 -8.90
C PRO A 92 13.39 -1.83 -10.29
N ARG A 93 14.14 -1.52 -11.36
CA ARG A 93 13.69 -1.75 -12.75
C ARG A 93 13.31 -3.20 -13.06
N ASN A 94 13.93 -4.15 -12.40
CA ASN A 94 13.70 -5.58 -12.51
C ASN A 94 12.82 -6.14 -11.39
N ALA A 95 12.08 -5.29 -10.68
CA ALA A 95 11.20 -5.72 -9.60
C ALA A 95 10.23 -6.79 -10.08
N PHE A 96 9.99 -7.75 -9.19
CA PHE A 96 8.86 -8.67 -9.28
C PHE A 96 8.33 -8.91 -7.88
N ILE A 97 7.08 -8.51 -7.65
CA ILE A 97 6.35 -8.67 -6.38
C ILE A 97 5.06 -9.43 -6.70
N ALA A 98 5.05 -10.72 -6.42
CA ALA A 98 3.93 -11.60 -6.77
C ALA A 98 2.66 -11.21 -6.00
N GLY A 99 1.57 -11.04 -6.74
CA GLY A 99 0.27 -10.69 -6.16
C GLY A 99 0.10 -9.22 -5.76
N LEU A 100 1.05 -8.35 -6.14
CA LEU A 100 0.89 -6.90 -6.01
C LEU A 100 -0.36 -6.46 -6.79
N ASN A 101 -1.24 -5.67 -6.15
CA ASN A 101 -2.49 -5.18 -6.73
C ASN A 101 -2.99 -3.99 -5.90
N ASP A 102 -4.05 -3.31 -6.38
CA ASP A 102 -4.82 -2.34 -5.61
C ASP A 102 -5.08 -2.86 -4.18
N SER A 103 -4.68 -2.07 -3.18
CA SER A 103 -4.74 -2.46 -1.76
C SER A 103 -6.15 -2.80 -1.28
N LYS A 104 -7.19 -2.23 -1.91
CA LYS A 104 -8.60 -2.45 -1.58
C LYS A 104 -9.10 -3.86 -2.01
N GLN A 105 -8.43 -4.46 -3.00
CA GLN A 105 -8.73 -5.81 -3.50
C GLN A 105 -8.01 -6.92 -2.71
N LEU A 106 -7.16 -6.57 -1.77
CA LEU A 106 -6.34 -7.50 -1.01
C LEU A 106 -6.91 -7.73 0.40
N SER A 107 -6.80 -8.96 0.91
CA SER A 107 -7.03 -9.21 2.33
C SER A 107 -5.95 -8.55 3.21
N ALA A 108 -6.24 -8.26 4.47
CA ALA A 108 -5.30 -7.67 5.41
C ALA A 108 -3.99 -8.48 5.50
N ALA A 109 -4.09 -9.80 5.69
CA ALA A 109 -2.93 -10.69 5.76
C ALA A 109 -2.07 -10.69 4.47
N LYS A 110 -2.69 -10.48 3.30
CA LYS A 110 -1.96 -10.38 2.03
C LYS A 110 -1.28 -9.01 1.90
N ARG A 111 -1.96 -7.94 2.35
CA ARG A 111 -1.36 -6.59 2.40
C ARG A 111 -0.14 -6.56 3.30
N ASP A 112 -0.20 -7.15 4.50
CA ASP A 112 0.94 -7.19 5.43
C ASP A 112 2.13 -7.90 4.83
N LYS A 113 1.94 -9.06 4.18
CA LYS A 113 3.03 -9.76 3.49
C LYS A 113 3.64 -8.94 2.36
N LEU A 114 2.81 -8.27 1.57
CA LEU A 114 3.28 -7.42 0.48
C LEU A 114 3.97 -6.15 1.02
N TYR A 115 3.51 -5.59 2.14
CA TYR A 115 4.16 -4.49 2.82
C TYR A 115 5.61 -4.83 3.17
N ASP A 116 5.83 -5.99 3.83
CA ASP A 116 7.18 -6.45 4.20
C ASP A 116 8.04 -6.72 2.95
N GLU A 117 7.45 -7.30 1.89
CA GLU A 117 8.15 -7.56 0.63
C GLU A 117 8.53 -6.28 -0.10
N ILE A 118 7.64 -5.25 -0.10
CA ILE A 118 7.92 -3.94 -0.70
C ILE A 118 9.06 -3.26 0.05
N ILE A 119 9.04 -3.25 1.39
CA ILE A 119 10.11 -2.67 2.20
C ILE A 119 11.45 -3.34 1.90
N ALA A 120 11.47 -4.67 1.76
CA ALA A 120 12.69 -5.42 1.50
C ALA A 120 13.26 -5.22 0.09
N LYS A 121 12.43 -4.79 -0.89
CA LYS A 121 12.83 -4.72 -2.31
C LYS A 121 12.92 -3.31 -2.88
N ALA A 122 12.23 -2.34 -2.30
CA ALA A 122 12.20 -0.99 -2.84
C ALA A 122 13.57 -0.32 -2.78
N VAL A 123 13.87 0.49 -3.78
CA VAL A 123 15.06 1.36 -3.82
C VAL A 123 14.93 2.48 -2.79
N ALA A 124 13.73 3.05 -2.68
CA ALA A 124 13.41 4.09 -1.71
C ALA A 124 11.93 4.08 -1.36
N ILE A 125 11.62 4.42 -0.13
CA ILE A 125 10.26 4.63 0.38
C ILE A 125 10.29 5.86 1.26
N GLU A 126 9.27 6.71 1.09
CA GLU A 126 8.97 7.81 2.00
C GLU A 126 7.49 7.77 2.38
N VAL A 127 7.18 8.06 3.63
CA VAL A 127 5.81 8.10 4.14
C VAL A 127 5.57 9.42 4.87
N ASN A 128 4.52 10.13 4.48
CA ASN A 128 4.06 11.34 5.14
C ASN A 128 2.73 11.09 5.86
N ILE A 129 2.69 11.39 7.15
CA ILE A 129 1.49 11.29 7.99
C ILE A 129 0.96 12.70 8.21
N VAL A 130 -0.04 13.09 7.40
CA VAL A 130 -0.67 14.40 7.48
C VAL A 130 -1.68 14.43 8.64
N SER A 131 -1.46 15.32 9.58
CA SER A 131 -2.27 15.45 10.81
C SER A 131 -3.72 15.88 10.53
N VAL A 132 -4.60 15.55 11.47
CA VAL A 132 -6.00 15.99 11.45
C VAL A 132 -6.09 17.52 11.41
N SER A 133 -5.24 18.22 12.17
CA SER A 133 -5.21 19.69 12.18
C SER A 133 -4.85 20.29 10.82
N ASN A 134 -3.93 19.65 10.08
CA ASN A 134 -3.60 20.08 8.72
C ASN A 134 -4.71 19.79 7.72
N ILE A 135 -5.41 18.65 7.88
CA ILE A 135 -6.59 18.35 7.07
C ILE A 135 -7.68 19.41 7.30
N ASP A 136 -7.97 19.74 8.54
CA ASP A 136 -8.99 20.74 8.88
C ASP A 136 -8.60 22.15 8.43
N LYS A 137 -7.30 22.51 8.51
CA LYS A 137 -6.76 23.80 8.11
C LYS A 137 -6.80 24.05 6.60
N TYR A 138 -6.41 23.05 5.81
CA TYR A 138 -6.19 23.21 4.36
C TYR A 138 -7.27 22.60 3.50
N ASN A 139 -8.23 21.85 4.06
CA ASN A 139 -9.13 20.87 3.47
C ASN A 139 -8.37 19.63 2.92
N ILE A 140 -9.11 18.54 2.73
CA ILE A 140 -8.51 17.26 2.36
C ILE A 140 -7.83 17.29 0.97
N TYR A 141 -8.36 18.04 0.00
CA TYR A 141 -7.77 18.11 -1.32
C TYR A 141 -6.39 18.78 -1.29
N ALA A 142 -6.31 19.98 -0.71
CA ALA A 142 -5.06 20.72 -0.59
C ALA A 142 -4.05 20.00 0.33
N ALA A 143 -4.52 19.37 1.42
CA ALA A 143 -3.68 18.56 2.30
C ALA A 143 -3.09 17.37 1.57
N THR A 144 -3.87 16.68 0.71
CA THR A 144 -3.36 15.57 -0.12
C THR A 144 -2.30 16.07 -1.12
N GLN A 145 -2.59 17.13 -1.87
CA GLN A 145 -1.61 17.68 -2.84
C GLN A 145 -0.29 18.07 -2.18
N ARG A 146 -0.36 18.78 -1.05
CA ARG A 146 0.84 19.21 -0.29
C ARG A 146 1.62 18.01 0.24
N GLY A 147 0.91 17.04 0.82
CA GLY A 147 1.53 15.85 1.36
C GLY A 147 2.19 14.99 0.27
N MET A 148 1.58 14.90 -0.93
CA MET A 148 2.19 14.20 -2.07
C MET A 148 3.44 14.94 -2.60
N ALA A 149 3.44 16.26 -2.67
CA ALA A 149 4.62 17.02 -3.03
C ALA A 149 5.74 16.82 -1.99
N GLN A 150 5.41 16.90 -0.70
CA GLN A 150 6.36 16.68 0.39
C GLN A 150 6.99 15.30 0.37
N VAL A 151 6.19 14.23 0.22
CA VAL A 151 6.72 12.87 0.21
C VAL A 151 7.69 12.65 -0.96
N LEU A 152 7.44 13.27 -2.11
CA LEU A 152 8.33 13.22 -3.27
C LEU A 152 9.64 14.01 -3.05
N GLU A 153 9.54 15.19 -2.45
CA GLU A 153 10.70 16.05 -2.17
C GLU A 153 11.63 15.48 -1.09
N HIS A 154 11.10 14.60 -0.21
CA HIS A 154 11.86 13.99 0.90
C HIS A 154 12.35 12.56 0.59
N LEU A 155 11.98 11.98 -0.56
CA LEU A 155 12.53 10.68 -0.96
C LEU A 155 14.06 10.69 -0.89
N PRO A 156 14.70 9.69 -0.26
CA PRO A 156 16.16 9.63 -0.14
C PRO A 156 16.86 9.48 -1.49
N VAL A 157 16.15 8.93 -2.48
CA VAL A 157 16.58 8.87 -3.88
C VAL A 157 15.60 9.70 -4.70
N GLN A 158 16.10 10.77 -5.36
CA GLN A 158 15.23 11.67 -6.11
C GLN A 158 14.82 11.06 -7.45
N PRO A 159 13.50 10.88 -7.71
CA PRO A 159 13.01 10.40 -8.99
C PRO A 159 13.02 11.52 -10.03
N GLN A 160 13.16 11.16 -11.28
CA GLN A 160 12.94 12.10 -12.41
C GLN A 160 11.45 12.17 -12.80
N VAL A 161 10.69 11.11 -12.49
CA VAL A 161 9.26 10.99 -12.79
C VAL A 161 8.53 10.43 -11.59
N ALA A 162 7.36 11.03 -11.28
CA ALA A 162 6.43 10.56 -10.28
C ALA A 162 5.09 10.21 -10.94
N LEU A 163 4.68 8.94 -10.84
CA LEU A 163 3.36 8.45 -11.22
C LEU A 163 2.44 8.59 -10.00
N ILE A 164 1.32 9.30 -10.12
CA ILE A 164 0.49 9.70 -8.98
C ILE A 164 -0.93 9.20 -9.19
N ASP A 165 -1.54 8.54 -8.17
CA ASP A 165 -2.94 8.12 -8.28
C ASP A 165 -3.86 9.34 -8.33
N ALA A 166 -4.50 9.54 -9.48
CA ALA A 166 -5.59 10.48 -9.79
C ALA A 166 -5.41 11.96 -9.35
N MET A 167 -4.30 12.35 -8.70
CA MET A 167 -4.12 13.69 -8.13
C MET A 167 -3.12 14.53 -8.94
N PRO A 168 -3.48 15.72 -9.41
CA PRO A 168 -2.52 16.65 -10.01
C PRO A 168 -1.61 17.25 -8.91
N VAL A 169 -0.33 16.97 -9.00
CA VAL A 169 0.70 17.45 -8.06
C VAL A 169 1.80 18.13 -8.85
N THR A 170 2.44 19.13 -8.24
CA THR A 170 3.67 19.73 -8.73
C THR A 170 4.74 19.57 -7.65
N ALA A 171 5.86 18.95 -8.00
CA ALA A 171 7.03 18.82 -7.15
C ALA A 171 8.28 19.32 -7.90
N LYS A 172 9.33 19.69 -7.16
CA LYS A 172 10.52 20.29 -7.74
C LYS A 172 11.35 19.26 -8.51
N ASN A 173 11.86 19.68 -9.67
CA ASN A 173 12.85 18.94 -10.47
C ASN A 173 12.41 17.54 -10.94
N MET A 174 11.11 17.30 -11.07
CA MET A 174 10.57 16.04 -11.56
C MET A 174 9.28 16.25 -12.37
N GLU A 175 9.01 15.34 -13.28
CA GLU A 175 7.74 15.25 -13.97
C GLU A 175 6.72 14.53 -13.09
N CYS A 176 5.54 15.12 -12.88
CA CYS A 176 4.44 14.51 -12.11
C CYS A 176 3.30 14.14 -13.06
N VAL A 177 2.97 12.86 -13.12
CA VAL A 177 2.00 12.28 -14.06
C VAL A 177 0.82 11.69 -13.29
N PRO A 178 -0.35 12.36 -13.30
CA PRO A 178 -1.55 11.82 -12.68
C PRO A 178 -2.12 10.68 -13.53
N ILE A 179 -2.40 9.54 -12.91
CA ILE A 179 -2.96 8.34 -13.56
C ILE A 179 -4.24 7.96 -12.83
N VAL A 180 -5.37 8.06 -13.50
CA VAL A 180 -6.66 7.62 -12.94
C VAL A 180 -6.65 6.10 -12.78
N HIS A 181 -7.00 5.61 -11.59
CA HIS A 181 -6.86 4.20 -11.20
C HIS A 181 -5.42 3.69 -11.29
N GLY A 182 -4.46 4.54 -10.93
CA GLY A 182 -3.04 4.25 -11.01
C GLY A 182 -2.62 3.05 -10.17
N ASP A 183 -3.27 2.82 -9.03
CA ASP A 183 -3.09 1.67 -8.13
C ASP A 183 -3.36 0.30 -8.81
N ALA A 184 -4.16 0.27 -9.88
CA ALA A 184 -4.39 -0.92 -10.71
C ALA A 184 -3.46 -0.99 -11.93
N LEU A 185 -2.87 0.12 -12.38
CA LEU A 185 -2.16 0.26 -13.66
C LEU A 185 -0.64 0.37 -13.53
N SER A 186 -0.12 0.86 -12.40
CA SER A 186 1.32 1.04 -12.12
C SER A 186 1.74 0.23 -10.91
N ALA A 187 2.81 -0.54 -11.05
CA ALA A 187 3.36 -1.33 -9.95
C ALA A 187 3.90 -0.44 -8.82
N SER A 188 4.48 0.70 -9.14
CA SER A 188 5.01 1.65 -8.16
C SER A 188 3.88 2.33 -7.39
N ILE A 189 2.77 2.71 -8.04
CA ILE A 189 1.58 3.26 -7.35
C ILE A 189 0.92 2.18 -6.49
N ALA A 190 0.76 0.96 -6.99
CA ALA A 190 0.22 -0.16 -6.20
C ALA A 190 1.05 -0.45 -4.93
N ALA A 191 2.38 -0.37 -5.05
CA ALA A 191 3.26 -0.49 -3.89
C ALA A 191 3.05 0.65 -2.89
N ALA A 192 2.97 1.90 -3.36
CA ALA A 192 2.66 3.06 -2.52
C ALA A 192 1.30 2.94 -1.82
N SER A 193 0.27 2.46 -2.53
CA SER A 193 -1.07 2.19 -1.99
C SER A 193 -1.02 1.23 -0.80
N ILE A 194 -0.27 0.13 -0.92
CA ILE A 194 -0.10 -0.85 0.17
C ILE A 194 0.65 -0.23 1.36
N ILE A 195 1.75 0.49 1.10
CA ILE A 195 2.52 1.15 2.17
C ILE A 195 1.65 2.16 2.92
N ALA A 196 0.94 3.03 2.21
CA ALA A 196 0.05 4.01 2.81
C ALA A 196 -1.08 3.35 3.61
N LYS A 197 -1.73 2.33 3.02
CA LYS A 197 -2.86 1.63 3.63
C LYS A 197 -2.48 0.87 4.90
N VAL A 198 -1.42 0.07 4.85
CA VAL A 198 -0.97 -0.72 6.02
C VAL A 198 -0.49 0.19 7.14
N THR A 199 0.29 1.22 6.81
CA THR A 199 0.75 2.21 7.80
C THR A 199 -0.45 2.87 8.48
N ARG A 200 -1.44 3.33 7.72
CA ARG A 200 -2.63 3.95 8.29
C ARG A 200 -3.44 2.99 9.15
N ASP A 201 -3.66 1.76 8.69
CA ASP A 201 -4.43 0.76 9.43
C ASP A 201 -3.79 0.44 10.78
N ARG A 202 -2.46 0.34 10.85
CA ARG A 202 -1.69 0.16 12.09
C ARG A 202 -1.82 1.37 13.04
N ILE A 203 -1.84 2.59 12.49
CA ILE A 203 -2.11 3.80 13.29
C ILE A 203 -3.51 3.73 13.88
N MET A 204 -4.53 3.37 13.10
CA MET A 204 -5.91 3.30 13.58
C MET A 204 -6.10 2.18 14.63
N GLU A 205 -5.41 1.05 14.51
CA GLU A 205 -5.38 0.00 15.52
C GLU A 205 -4.75 0.48 16.83
N ARG A 206 -3.68 1.28 16.75
CA ARG A 206 -3.09 1.88 17.93
C ARG A 206 -4.02 2.92 18.56
N LEU A 207 -4.74 3.71 17.76
CA LEU A 207 -5.74 4.64 18.28
C LEU A 207 -6.91 3.92 18.97
N ASP A 208 -7.28 2.74 18.54
CA ASP A 208 -8.31 1.92 19.17
C ASP A 208 -7.93 1.53 20.61
N THR A 209 -6.64 1.26 20.87
CA THR A 209 -6.17 0.97 22.23
C THR A 209 -6.25 2.20 23.17
N LEU A 210 -6.22 3.41 22.61
CA LEU A 210 -6.31 4.67 23.37
C LEU A 210 -7.76 5.16 23.50
N PHE A 211 -8.61 4.80 22.57
CA PHE A 211 -10.01 5.21 22.47
C PHE A 211 -10.90 4.02 22.10
N PRO A 212 -11.02 3.01 22.98
CA PRO A 212 -11.65 1.73 22.65
C PRO A 212 -13.13 1.86 22.29
N ASP A 213 -13.82 2.87 22.83
CA ASP A 213 -15.26 3.08 22.62
C ASP A 213 -15.60 3.45 21.16
N TYR A 214 -14.63 3.92 20.37
CA TYR A 214 -14.86 4.36 18.98
C TYR A 214 -14.68 3.25 17.94
N GLY A 215 -14.09 2.11 18.30
CA GLY A 215 -13.93 0.94 17.44
C GLY A 215 -13.03 1.20 16.20
N PHE A 216 -11.98 2.00 16.34
CA PHE A 216 -11.09 2.40 15.25
C PHE A 216 -10.34 1.23 14.61
N ALA A 217 -10.10 0.14 15.36
CA ALA A 217 -9.51 -1.07 14.80
C ALA A 217 -10.40 -1.70 13.71
N HIS A 218 -11.72 -1.56 13.81
CA HIS A 218 -12.66 -2.11 12.85
C HIS A 218 -13.05 -1.11 11.78
N ASN A 219 -13.54 0.06 12.18
CA ASN A 219 -14.07 1.06 11.26
C ASN A 219 -12.99 1.92 10.56
N LYS A 220 -11.74 1.86 11.04
CA LYS A 220 -10.60 2.66 10.51
C LYS A 220 -10.91 4.16 10.41
N GLY A 221 -11.79 4.65 11.29
CA GLY A 221 -12.24 6.05 11.36
C GLY A 221 -13.36 6.41 10.38
N TYR A 222 -13.88 5.47 9.60
CA TYR A 222 -15.04 5.72 8.74
C TYR A 222 -16.33 5.82 9.58
N GLY A 223 -17.31 6.61 9.09
CA GLY A 223 -18.57 6.87 9.76
C GLY A 223 -19.54 5.68 9.71
N SER A 224 -19.16 4.55 10.29
CA SER A 224 -20.06 3.42 10.52
C SER A 224 -21.12 3.78 11.56
N GLY A 225 -22.25 3.06 11.58
CA GLY A 225 -23.30 3.30 12.58
C GLY A 225 -22.78 3.26 14.02
N ALA A 226 -21.91 2.30 14.35
CA ALA A 226 -21.28 2.19 15.66
C ALA A 226 -20.36 3.38 15.97
N HIS A 227 -19.56 3.84 15.00
CA HIS A 227 -18.70 5.01 15.18
C HIS A 227 -19.53 6.30 15.38
N MET A 228 -20.60 6.47 14.62
CA MET A 228 -21.51 7.62 14.77
C MET A 228 -22.20 7.63 16.15
N GLN A 229 -22.60 6.46 16.65
CA GLN A 229 -23.17 6.32 17.98
C GLN A 229 -22.13 6.66 19.05
N ALA A 230 -20.91 6.19 18.92
CA ALA A 230 -19.81 6.52 19.85
C ALA A 230 -19.54 8.02 19.89
N ILE A 231 -19.52 8.70 18.72
CA ILE A 231 -19.35 10.17 18.68
C ILE A 231 -20.51 10.89 19.39
N ALA A 232 -21.74 10.41 19.24
CA ALA A 232 -22.91 11.02 19.88
C ALA A 232 -22.89 10.81 21.41
N GLU A 233 -22.38 9.68 21.89
CA GLU A 233 -22.33 9.32 23.32
C GLU A 233 -21.12 9.93 24.04
N PHE A 234 -19.93 9.82 23.44
CA PHE A 234 -18.66 10.20 24.08
C PHE A 234 -18.05 11.51 23.55
N GLY A 235 -18.66 12.13 22.54
CA GLY A 235 -18.14 13.31 21.89
C GLY A 235 -17.07 13.00 20.84
N ALA A 236 -16.47 14.04 20.26
CA ALA A 236 -15.40 13.91 19.28
C ALA A 236 -14.02 14.06 19.93
N THR A 237 -13.14 13.12 19.71
CA THR A 237 -11.73 13.18 20.15
C THR A 237 -10.93 14.20 19.33
N LYS A 238 -9.69 14.47 19.73
CA LYS A 238 -8.73 15.27 18.95
C LYS A 238 -8.36 14.63 17.57
N TRP A 239 -8.68 13.37 17.39
CA TRP A 239 -8.45 12.64 16.15
C TRP A 239 -9.61 12.74 15.14
N HIS A 240 -10.75 13.33 15.53
CA HIS A 240 -11.87 13.58 14.63
C HIS A 240 -11.67 14.85 13.82
N ARG A 241 -12.00 14.79 12.54
CA ARG A 241 -11.86 15.90 11.60
C ARG A 241 -13.06 16.84 11.73
N ARG A 242 -12.80 18.01 12.31
CA ARG A 242 -13.83 19.03 12.58
C ARG A 242 -14.39 19.68 11.32
N SER A 243 -13.69 19.59 10.20
CA SER A 243 -14.15 20.08 8.89
C SER A 243 -15.07 19.12 8.16
N TYR A 244 -15.23 17.86 8.64
CA TYR A 244 -16.03 16.82 7.98
C TYR A 244 -17.44 16.72 8.56
N GLU A 245 -18.46 16.63 7.67
CA GLU A 245 -19.78 16.26 8.11
C GLU A 245 -19.84 14.75 8.43
N PRO A 246 -20.60 14.35 9.48
CA PRO A 246 -21.44 15.19 10.31
C PRO A 246 -20.73 15.76 11.57
N VAL A 247 -19.44 15.47 11.79
CA VAL A 247 -18.68 15.95 12.98
C VAL A 247 -18.74 17.47 13.10
N LYS A 248 -18.64 18.17 11.96
CA LYS A 248 -18.72 19.65 11.90
C LYS A 248 -20.05 20.20 12.44
N SER A 249 -21.16 19.56 12.08
CA SER A 249 -22.50 20.01 12.49
C SER A 249 -22.87 19.62 13.92
N MET A 250 -22.15 18.66 14.52
CA MET A 250 -22.43 18.19 15.89
C MET A 250 -22.02 19.18 16.97
N GLN A 251 -21.15 20.17 16.69
CA GLN A 251 -20.62 21.15 17.64
C GLN A 251 -20.13 20.53 18.97
N LEU A 252 -19.50 19.38 18.90
CA LEU A 252 -19.08 18.61 20.05
C LEU A 252 -17.81 19.20 20.68
N GLU A 253 -17.78 19.27 22.02
CA GLU A 253 -16.54 19.58 22.72
C GLU A 253 -15.52 18.46 22.55
N PRO A 254 -14.21 18.78 22.45
CA PRO A 254 -13.17 17.77 22.38
C PRO A 254 -13.09 16.99 23.68
N VAL A 255 -13.08 15.66 23.60
CA VAL A 255 -12.75 14.82 24.76
C VAL A 255 -11.27 15.06 25.08
N ALA A 256 -10.97 15.42 26.34
CA ALA A 256 -9.60 15.54 26.81
C ALA A 256 -8.93 14.16 26.70
N ALA A 257 -7.96 14.05 25.80
CA ALA A 257 -7.13 12.86 25.76
C ALA A 257 -6.24 12.83 27.00
N ALA A 258 -6.15 11.69 27.67
CA ALA A 258 -5.01 11.46 28.54
C ALA A 258 -3.74 11.74 27.72
N ASP A 259 -2.87 12.60 28.23
CA ASP A 259 -1.64 13.06 27.55
C ASP A 259 -0.67 11.91 27.34
N ASN A 260 -0.92 11.08 26.33
CA ASN A 260 0.02 10.11 25.84
C ASN A 260 0.54 10.61 24.49
N GLU A 261 1.76 11.13 24.53
CA GLU A 261 2.50 11.80 23.47
C GLU A 261 2.83 10.98 22.21
N LEU A 262 2.26 9.80 22.02
CA LEU A 262 2.71 8.85 20.99
C LEU A 262 2.36 9.24 19.56
N TYR A 263 1.37 10.09 19.34
CA TYR A 263 1.09 10.73 18.05
C TYR A 263 0.32 12.04 18.30
N SER A 264 1.01 13.15 18.29
CA SER A 264 0.32 14.43 18.24
C SER A 264 -0.35 14.60 16.87
N PRO A 265 -1.66 14.92 16.80
CA PRO A 265 -2.31 15.21 15.53
C PRO A 265 -1.78 16.48 14.86
N GLN A 266 -0.89 17.19 15.52
CA GLN A 266 -0.24 18.41 15.02
C GLN A 266 1.12 18.15 14.35
N LEU A 267 1.67 16.93 14.49
CA LEU A 267 2.96 16.56 13.90
C LEU A 267 2.72 15.83 12.59
N ASP A 268 3.19 16.41 11.50
CA ASP A 268 3.43 15.68 10.26
C ASP A 268 4.75 14.91 10.46
N CYS A 269 4.68 13.59 10.40
CA CYS A 269 5.84 12.72 10.58
C CYS A 269 6.26 12.14 9.23
N HIS A 270 7.56 12.16 8.97
CA HIS A 270 8.17 11.49 7.83
C HIS A 270 8.89 10.23 8.31
N TYR A 271 8.63 9.10 7.65
CA TYR A 271 9.36 7.86 7.86
C TYR A 271 10.15 7.54 6.60
N VAL A 272 11.47 7.52 6.74
CA VAL A 272 12.39 7.21 5.64
C VAL A 272 12.83 5.76 5.78
N PHE A 273 12.59 4.96 4.75
CA PHE A 273 13.18 3.64 4.60
C PHE A 273 14.06 3.70 3.35
N SER A 274 15.38 3.69 3.53
CA SER A 274 16.35 3.49 2.45
C SER A 274 17.03 2.15 2.66
N ILE A 275 17.14 1.37 1.60
CA ILE A 275 18.06 0.24 1.56
C ILE A 275 19.35 0.82 1.00
N ASP A 276 20.43 0.75 1.78
CA ASP A 276 21.75 1.10 1.29
C ASP A 276 22.05 0.29 0.03
N ALA A 277 22.26 1.00 -1.07
CA ALA A 277 22.49 0.44 -2.40
C ALA A 277 23.89 -0.15 -2.53
#